data_4129aceebad73a5b5c0173d4cb4c1b54
#
_entry.id   4129aceebad73a5b5c0173d4cb4c1b54
#
_cell.length_a   1.000
_cell.length_b   1.000
_cell.length_c   1.000
_cell.angle_alpha   90.00
_cell.angle_beta   90.00
_cell.angle_gamma   90.00
#
_symmetry.space_group_name_H-M   'P 1'
#
loop_
_entity.id
_entity.type
_entity.pdbx_description
1 polymer ?
#
loop_
_entity_poly.entity_id
_entity_poly.type
_entity_poly.pdbx_seq_one_letter_code
_entity_poly.pdbx_strand_id
1 'polypeptide(L)'
;KDYDKFLEQAHEIMPDDLPIEIAERQVRMAKAVEPKRLHFEKDRPALPMDEPFDKTSDRLQQLREIWAKIQTRKAIYDAMQTMEYQINSNRVSNGQTPFVTVGFGLGTDWFAREIQRAIFLNRIRGLGSEHHTAIFPKLVFTIKHGVNADPGDPNYDLKQLALECATKRMYPDVIFYENIVKITGSFKAPMGCRSFLQGWIDPATGKDVEDGRMNLGVVTVNVPRIALESHGDKDRFWKIFDERMAVAHQALQFRIMRCKQAAPVNAPTLFRFGAFGRLGANDSVDQLFRDERATVSLGYIGLYEATSVFYGKNWMRDHGWDPQGKEFALSIVK
;
A
#
# COMPACT_ATOMS: atom_id res chain seq x y z
N LYS A 1 -14.46 -16.02 8.30
CA LYS A 1 -14.06 -17.43 8.63
C LYS A 1 -13.48 -17.55 10.03
N ASP A 2 -12.44 -16.76 10.39
CA ASP A 2 -11.85 -16.89 11.73
C ASP A 2 -12.79 -16.40 12.83
N TYR A 3 -13.57 -15.34 12.58
CA TYR A 3 -14.58 -14.87 13.53
C TYR A 3 -15.68 -15.92 13.76
N ASP A 4 -16.21 -16.52 12.71
CA ASP A 4 -17.24 -17.54 12.81
C ASP A 4 -16.74 -18.76 13.61
N LYS A 5 -15.51 -19.19 13.32
CA LYS A 5 -14.84 -20.25 14.08
C LYS A 5 -14.68 -19.89 15.57
N PHE A 6 -14.26 -18.66 15.86
CA PHE A 6 -14.14 -18.23 17.25
C PHE A 6 -15.49 -18.06 17.94
N LEU A 7 -16.52 -17.71 17.19
CA LEU A 7 -17.89 -17.69 17.73
C LEU A 7 -18.40 -19.10 18.05
N GLU A 8 -18.14 -20.09 17.20
CA GLU A 8 -18.42 -21.51 17.48
C GLU A 8 -17.66 -21.99 18.73
N GLN A 9 -16.37 -21.71 18.84
CA GLN A 9 -15.60 -22.03 20.04
C GLN A 9 -16.13 -21.30 21.30
N ALA A 10 -16.63 -20.08 21.15
CA ALA A 10 -17.24 -19.37 22.27
C ALA A 10 -18.50 -20.06 22.77
N HIS A 11 -19.30 -20.66 21.88
CA HIS A 11 -20.46 -21.49 22.28
C HIS A 11 -20.04 -22.76 23.02
N GLU A 12 -18.93 -23.39 22.63
CA GLU A 12 -18.38 -24.56 23.35
C GLU A 12 -17.87 -24.20 24.74
N ILE A 13 -17.17 -23.09 24.89
CA ILE A 13 -16.57 -22.61 26.15
C ILE A 13 -17.64 -22.01 27.09
N MET A 14 -18.66 -21.41 26.52
CA MET A 14 -19.75 -20.73 27.21
C MET A 14 -21.10 -21.29 26.74
N PRO A 15 -21.46 -22.55 27.12
CA PRO A 15 -22.75 -23.14 26.77
C PRO A 15 -23.93 -22.36 27.37
N ASP A 16 -25.14 -22.62 26.92
CA ASP A 16 -26.32 -21.80 27.23
C ASP A 16 -26.71 -21.82 28.71
N ASP A 17 -26.33 -22.86 29.44
CA ASP A 17 -26.56 -23.03 30.88
C ASP A 17 -25.40 -22.50 31.76
N LEU A 18 -24.36 -21.91 31.15
CA LEU A 18 -23.23 -21.40 31.91
C LEU A 18 -23.62 -20.18 32.77
N PRO A 19 -23.29 -20.16 34.06
CA PRO A 19 -23.48 -18.98 34.90
C PRO A 19 -22.77 -17.75 34.33
N ILE A 20 -23.44 -16.60 34.30
CA ILE A 20 -22.97 -15.36 33.71
C ILE A 20 -21.61 -14.92 34.30
N GLU A 21 -21.42 -15.08 35.62
CA GLU A 21 -20.17 -14.72 36.31
C GLU A 21 -18.98 -15.54 35.80
N ILE A 22 -19.21 -16.79 35.41
CA ILE A 22 -18.18 -17.64 34.81
C ILE A 22 -17.91 -17.20 33.37
N ALA A 23 -18.92 -16.89 32.59
CA ALA A 23 -18.76 -16.35 31.22
C ALA A 23 -17.99 -15.02 31.24
N GLU A 24 -18.30 -14.12 32.16
CA GLU A 24 -17.55 -12.87 32.35
C GLU A 24 -16.10 -13.10 32.72
N ARG A 25 -15.84 -14.13 33.55
CA ARG A 25 -14.47 -14.53 33.89
C ARG A 25 -13.71 -15.03 32.66
N GLN A 26 -14.33 -15.81 31.76
CA GLN A 26 -13.72 -16.27 30.51
C GLN A 26 -13.33 -15.08 29.62
N VAL A 27 -14.22 -14.10 29.46
CA VAL A 27 -13.91 -12.88 28.72
C VAL A 27 -12.77 -12.08 29.36
N ARG A 28 -12.78 -11.91 30.69
CA ARG A 28 -11.67 -11.24 31.41
C ARG A 28 -10.33 -11.98 31.24
N MET A 29 -10.34 -13.30 31.25
CA MET A 29 -9.13 -14.09 31.00
C MET A 29 -8.63 -13.93 29.57
N ALA A 30 -9.51 -13.99 28.58
CA ALA A 30 -9.15 -13.74 27.18
C ALA A 30 -8.55 -12.32 26.99
N LYS A 31 -9.15 -11.32 27.63
CA LYS A 31 -8.64 -9.93 27.61
C LYS A 31 -7.27 -9.79 28.29
N ALA A 32 -7.03 -10.52 29.38
CA ALA A 32 -5.78 -10.48 30.12
C ALA A 32 -4.59 -11.08 29.36
N VAL A 33 -4.82 -12.07 28.49
CA VAL A 33 -3.78 -12.68 27.65
C VAL A 33 -3.66 -11.96 26.28
N GLU A 34 -4.53 -11.02 25.98
CA GLU A 34 -4.41 -10.16 24.82
C GLU A 34 -3.08 -9.37 24.93
N PRO A 35 -2.21 -9.40 23.94
CA PRO A 35 -0.91 -8.73 24.05
C PRO A 35 -1.06 -7.25 24.42
N LYS A 36 -0.32 -6.78 25.44
CA LYS A 36 -0.34 -5.38 25.92
C LYS A 36 -0.15 -4.37 24.77
N ARG A 37 0.56 -4.75 23.73
CA ARG A 37 0.75 -3.98 22.49
C ARG A 37 -0.54 -3.69 21.70
N LEU A 38 -1.61 -4.45 21.95
CA LEU A 38 -2.95 -4.19 21.41
C LEU A 38 -3.77 -3.23 22.29
N HIS A 39 -3.27 -2.92 23.50
CA HIS A 39 -3.86 -1.96 24.42
C HIS A 39 -3.32 -0.54 24.14
N PHE A 40 -3.69 0.03 23.02
CA PHE A 40 -3.48 1.47 22.78
C PHE A 40 -4.66 2.21 23.46
N GLU A 41 -4.40 2.76 24.66
CA GLU A 41 -5.44 3.09 25.64
C GLU A 41 -6.29 4.32 25.34
N LYS A 42 -5.94 5.18 24.38
CA LYS A 42 -6.66 6.45 24.22
C LYS A 42 -7.92 6.41 23.35
N ASP A 43 -8.09 5.41 22.48
CA ASP A 43 -9.12 5.43 21.46
C ASP A 43 -9.81 4.08 21.20
N ARG A 44 -9.83 3.20 22.18
CA ARG A 44 -10.71 2.04 22.09
C ARG A 44 -12.13 2.53 22.28
N PRO A 45 -13.05 2.30 21.32
CA PRO A 45 -14.44 2.27 21.70
C PRO A 45 -14.55 1.26 22.85
N ALA A 46 -15.08 1.73 23.97
CA ALA A 46 -15.31 0.85 25.14
C ALA A 46 -15.94 -0.44 24.63
N LEU A 47 -15.34 -1.58 24.96
CA LEU A 47 -16.07 -2.83 24.76
C LEU A 47 -17.35 -2.64 25.57
N PRO A 48 -18.52 -3.03 25.06
CA PRO A 48 -19.81 -2.77 25.71
C PRO A 48 -19.95 -3.47 27.08
N MET A 49 -18.85 -3.66 27.79
CA MET A 49 -18.78 -4.17 29.17
C MET A 49 -19.17 -3.13 30.24
N ASP A 50 -19.18 -1.84 29.86
CA ASP A 50 -19.44 -0.73 30.79
C ASP A 50 -20.86 -0.17 30.67
N GLU A 51 -21.70 -0.71 29.78
CA GLU A 51 -23.10 -0.35 29.68
C GLU A 51 -24.00 -1.18 30.61
N PRO A 52 -25.05 -0.61 31.21
CA PRO A 52 -25.98 -1.36 32.06
C PRO A 52 -26.75 -2.39 31.21
N PHE A 53 -26.62 -3.66 31.55
CA PHE A 53 -27.16 -4.78 30.79
C PHE A 53 -28.49 -5.27 31.33
N ASP A 54 -29.39 -5.66 30.42
CA ASP A 54 -30.57 -6.41 30.73
C ASP A 54 -30.22 -7.89 31.03
N LYS A 55 -30.96 -8.53 32.00
CA LYS A 55 -30.56 -9.72 32.71
C LYS A 55 -30.89 -11.05 32.05
N THR A 56 -30.89 -11.20 30.73
CA THR A 56 -31.38 -12.41 30.06
C THR A 56 -30.38 -13.02 29.07
N SER A 57 -30.80 -14.02 28.31
CA SER A 57 -30.04 -14.79 27.31
C SER A 57 -29.13 -13.94 26.38
N ASP A 58 -29.49 -12.68 26.20
CA ASP A 58 -28.72 -11.71 25.42
C ASP A 58 -27.32 -11.44 26.02
N ARG A 59 -27.18 -11.51 27.35
CA ARG A 59 -25.88 -11.25 28.02
C ARG A 59 -24.85 -12.32 27.67
N LEU A 60 -25.23 -13.57 27.69
CA LEU A 60 -24.31 -14.67 27.37
C LEU A 60 -23.89 -14.61 25.90
N GLN A 61 -24.83 -14.32 25.00
CA GLN A 61 -24.53 -14.13 23.59
C GLN A 61 -23.55 -12.97 23.35
N GLN A 62 -23.75 -11.85 24.02
CA GLN A 62 -22.84 -10.71 23.98
C GLN A 62 -21.43 -11.08 24.49
N LEU A 63 -21.31 -11.84 25.56
CA LEU A 63 -20.03 -12.29 26.08
C LEU A 63 -19.30 -13.22 25.10
N ARG A 64 -20.02 -14.10 24.40
CA ARG A 64 -19.48 -14.94 23.32
C ARG A 64 -18.94 -14.09 22.17
N GLU A 65 -19.69 -13.08 21.75
CA GLU A 65 -19.26 -12.17 20.69
C GLU A 65 -18.04 -11.34 21.10
N ILE A 66 -18.00 -10.84 22.32
CA ILE A 66 -16.85 -10.11 22.87
C ILE A 66 -15.61 -11.00 22.88
N TRP A 67 -15.75 -12.24 23.37
CA TRP A 67 -14.66 -13.20 23.37
C TRP A 67 -14.16 -13.49 21.95
N ALA A 68 -15.07 -13.76 21.01
CA ALA A 68 -14.75 -14.03 19.61
C ALA A 68 -14.03 -12.82 18.97
N LYS A 69 -14.48 -11.58 19.25
CA LYS A 69 -13.84 -10.36 18.78
C LYS A 69 -12.42 -10.20 19.35
N ILE A 70 -12.20 -10.52 20.63
CA ILE A 70 -10.85 -10.50 21.25
C ILE A 70 -9.91 -11.48 20.53
N GLN A 71 -10.34 -12.72 20.30
CA GLN A 71 -9.54 -13.72 19.61
C GLN A 71 -9.27 -13.32 18.13
N THR A 72 -10.30 -12.81 17.47
CA THR A 72 -10.17 -12.34 16.07
C THR A 72 -9.19 -11.17 15.97
N ARG A 73 -9.24 -10.21 16.88
CA ARG A 73 -8.29 -9.08 16.91
C ARG A 73 -6.85 -9.57 17.07
N LYS A 74 -6.63 -10.53 17.97
CA LYS A 74 -5.31 -11.15 18.14
C LYS A 74 -4.86 -11.83 16.84
N ALA A 75 -5.72 -12.63 16.22
CA ALA A 75 -5.41 -13.32 14.97
C ALA A 75 -5.09 -12.34 13.84
N ILE A 76 -5.85 -11.25 13.70
CA ILE A 76 -5.58 -10.17 12.74
C ILE A 76 -4.20 -9.56 12.99
N TYR A 77 -3.89 -9.24 14.25
CA TYR A 77 -2.59 -8.65 14.59
C TYR A 77 -1.44 -9.59 14.23
N ASP A 78 -1.54 -10.87 14.59
CA ASP A 78 -0.51 -11.87 14.31
C ASP A 78 -0.35 -12.10 12.80
N ALA A 79 -1.46 -12.09 12.04
CA ALA A 79 -1.43 -12.19 10.58
C ALA A 79 -0.72 -10.98 9.92
N MET A 80 -1.01 -9.76 10.37
CA MET A 80 -0.34 -8.56 9.86
C MET A 80 1.15 -8.53 10.22
N GLN A 81 1.51 -9.00 11.40
CA GLN A 81 2.91 -9.17 11.80
C GLN A 81 3.63 -10.18 10.90
N THR A 82 2.99 -11.31 10.64
CA THR A 82 3.53 -12.36 9.77
C THR A 82 3.72 -11.85 8.35
N MET A 83 2.72 -11.13 7.81
CA MET A 83 2.80 -10.52 6.48
C MET A 83 4.00 -9.57 6.38
N GLU A 84 4.15 -8.66 7.33
CA GLU A 84 5.26 -7.68 7.31
C GLU A 84 6.62 -8.38 7.42
N TYR A 85 6.73 -9.40 8.30
CA TYR A 85 7.94 -10.18 8.46
C TYR A 85 8.30 -10.96 7.18
N GLN A 86 7.34 -11.65 6.57
CA GLN A 86 7.57 -12.43 5.35
C GLN A 86 7.99 -11.56 4.17
N ILE A 87 7.37 -10.39 3.99
CA ILE A 87 7.75 -9.46 2.91
C ILE A 87 9.21 -9.02 3.06
N ASN A 88 9.68 -8.77 4.29
CA ASN A 88 11.04 -8.30 4.52
C ASN A 88 12.10 -9.42 4.58
N SER A 89 11.69 -10.66 4.84
CA SER A 89 12.60 -11.84 4.89
C SER A 89 12.71 -12.56 3.55
N ASN A 90 11.67 -12.53 2.72
CA ASN A 90 11.69 -13.13 1.41
C ASN A 90 12.54 -12.32 0.43
N ARG A 91 13.12 -13.02 -0.54
CA ARG A 91 13.86 -12.42 -1.65
C ARG A 91 13.27 -12.89 -2.97
N VAL A 92 13.21 -11.99 -3.95
CA VAL A 92 12.93 -12.36 -5.33
C VAL A 92 14.16 -13.04 -5.96
N SER A 93 13.99 -13.67 -7.12
CA SER A 93 15.05 -14.47 -7.78
C SER A 93 16.38 -13.73 -7.98
N ASN A 94 16.36 -12.40 -8.09
CA ASN A 94 17.55 -11.56 -8.20
C ASN A 94 18.10 -11.06 -6.84
N GLY A 95 17.62 -11.60 -5.72
CA GLY A 95 18.08 -11.26 -4.38
C GLY A 95 17.50 -10.00 -3.76
N GLN A 96 16.59 -9.29 -4.44
CA GLN A 96 15.95 -8.09 -3.91
C GLN A 96 14.78 -8.45 -2.99
N THR A 97 14.46 -7.53 -2.06
CA THR A 97 13.22 -7.57 -1.30
C THR A 97 12.03 -7.30 -2.23
N PRO A 98 10.91 -8.04 -2.12
CA PRO A 98 9.71 -7.76 -2.91
C PRO A 98 9.21 -6.34 -2.72
N PHE A 99 8.92 -5.64 -3.81
CA PHE A 99 8.30 -4.31 -3.77
C PHE A 99 6.79 -4.48 -3.61
N VAL A 100 6.31 -4.31 -2.39
CA VAL A 100 4.91 -4.45 -2.04
C VAL A 100 4.38 -3.10 -1.57
N THR A 101 3.21 -2.71 -2.06
CA THR A 101 2.46 -1.54 -1.59
C THR A 101 1.10 -2.00 -1.07
N VAL A 102 0.72 -1.54 0.11
CA VAL A 102 -0.60 -1.77 0.69
C VAL A 102 -1.31 -0.43 0.80
N GLY A 103 -2.39 -0.27 0.02
CA GLY A 103 -3.28 0.89 0.07
C GLY A 103 -4.50 0.58 0.94
N PHE A 104 -4.85 1.47 1.87
CA PHE A 104 -5.97 1.30 2.78
C PHE A 104 -6.43 2.65 3.35
N GLY A 105 -7.44 2.65 4.22
CA GLY A 105 -7.97 3.86 4.86
C GLY A 105 -9.49 4.00 4.77
N LEU A 106 -10.13 3.36 3.78
CA LEU A 106 -11.53 3.62 3.45
C LEU A 106 -12.54 2.64 4.06
N GLY A 107 -12.11 1.44 4.50
CA GLY A 107 -12.99 0.46 5.11
C GLY A 107 -13.42 0.89 6.52
N THR A 108 -14.75 0.93 6.77
CA THR A 108 -15.33 1.43 8.03
C THR A 108 -15.98 0.33 8.89
N ASP A 109 -16.13 -0.86 8.34
CA ASP A 109 -16.61 -1.99 9.12
C ASP A 109 -15.59 -2.42 10.18
N TRP A 110 -16.04 -3.15 11.18
CA TRP A 110 -15.20 -3.54 12.32
C TRP A 110 -13.93 -4.30 11.91
N PHE A 111 -14.04 -5.23 10.94
CA PHE A 111 -12.89 -6.04 10.50
C PHE A 111 -11.87 -5.17 9.75
N ALA A 112 -12.33 -4.33 8.84
CA ALA A 112 -11.48 -3.40 8.10
C ALA A 112 -10.76 -2.44 9.05
N ARG A 113 -11.44 -1.92 10.08
CA ARG A 113 -10.84 -1.06 11.10
C ARG A 113 -9.76 -1.78 11.91
N GLU A 114 -10.02 -3.02 12.36
CA GLU A 114 -9.03 -3.80 13.13
C GLU A 114 -7.82 -4.20 12.27
N ILE A 115 -8.00 -4.50 10.98
CA ILE A 115 -6.89 -4.74 10.06
C ILE A 115 -6.02 -3.48 9.91
N GLN A 116 -6.62 -2.33 9.68
CA GLN A 116 -5.91 -1.05 9.57
C GLN A 116 -5.14 -0.73 10.86
N ARG A 117 -5.79 -0.91 12.00
CA ARG A 117 -5.17 -0.72 13.32
C ARG A 117 -3.98 -1.66 13.51
N ALA A 118 -4.12 -2.94 13.18
CA ALA A 118 -3.07 -3.93 13.30
C ALA A 118 -1.86 -3.62 12.40
N ILE A 119 -2.08 -3.12 11.18
CA ILE A 119 -1.02 -2.68 10.27
C ILE A 119 -0.20 -1.56 10.92
N PHE A 120 -0.86 -0.53 11.46
CA PHE A 120 -0.16 0.59 12.11
C PHE A 120 0.59 0.16 13.36
N LEU A 121 -0.04 -0.63 14.23
CA LEU A 121 0.58 -1.09 15.47
C LEU A 121 1.82 -1.96 15.22
N ASN A 122 1.77 -2.85 14.23
CA ASN A 122 2.92 -3.65 13.82
C ASN A 122 4.04 -2.76 13.28
N ARG A 123 3.72 -1.80 12.41
CA ARG A 123 4.70 -0.85 11.87
C ARG A 123 5.34 -0.01 12.98
N ILE A 124 4.55 0.53 13.91
CA ILE A 124 5.06 1.31 15.06
C ILE A 124 5.99 0.45 15.92
N ARG A 125 5.62 -0.79 16.17
CA ARG A 125 6.46 -1.72 16.93
C ARG A 125 7.79 -1.99 16.23
N GLY A 126 7.77 -2.18 14.91
CA GLY A 126 8.94 -2.58 14.12
C GLY A 126 9.23 -4.08 14.19
N LEU A 127 10.19 -4.52 13.37
CA LEU A 127 10.56 -5.92 13.18
C LEU A 127 11.62 -6.38 14.19
N GLY A 128 11.45 -7.63 14.63
CA GLY A 128 12.42 -8.30 15.50
C GLY A 128 12.49 -7.74 16.92
N SER A 129 13.49 -8.20 17.68
CA SER A 129 13.77 -7.77 19.04
C SER A 129 14.31 -6.33 19.13
N GLU A 130 14.96 -5.87 18.08
CA GLU A 130 15.58 -4.54 17.99
C GLU A 130 14.63 -3.50 17.40
N HIS A 131 13.39 -3.87 17.07
CA HIS A 131 12.36 -2.97 16.59
C HIS A 131 12.76 -2.19 15.31
N HIS A 132 13.45 -2.86 14.37
CA HIS A 132 13.83 -2.25 13.10
C HIS A 132 12.62 -1.77 12.30
N THR A 133 12.78 -0.64 11.64
CA THR A 133 11.75 -0.13 10.73
C THR A 133 11.68 -1.02 9.49
N ALA A 134 10.50 -1.57 9.21
CA ALA A 134 10.27 -2.35 8.00
C ALA A 134 10.36 -1.45 6.76
N ILE A 135 11.07 -1.91 5.73
CA ILE A 135 11.18 -1.20 4.45
C ILE A 135 9.90 -1.42 3.65
N PHE A 136 9.39 -2.64 3.63
CA PHE A 136 8.18 -3.05 2.94
C PHE A 136 7.20 -3.74 3.89
N PRO A 137 5.89 -3.75 3.59
CA PRO A 137 5.25 -3.05 2.48
C PRO A 137 5.32 -1.53 2.63
N LYS A 138 5.32 -0.80 1.52
CA LYS A 138 4.98 0.62 1.54
C LYS A 138 3.54 0.75 1.94
N LEU A 139 3.27 1.53 2.97
CA LEU A 139 1.92 1.79 3.45
C LEU A 139 1.42 3.09 2.84
N VAL A 140 0.24 3.06 2.23
CA VAL A 140 -0.43 4.23 1.66
C VAL A 140 -1.79 4.36 2.31
N PHE A 141 -1.98 5.42 3.09
CA PHE A 141 -3.23 5.70 3.79
C PHE A 141 -4.03 6.76 3.04
N THR A 142 -5.26 6.41 2.66
CA THR A 142 -6.16 7.31 1.94
C THR A 142 -7.01 8.10 2.93
N ILE A 143 -6.96 9.43 2.83
CA ILE A 143 -7.86 10.34 3.54
C ILE A 143 -9.03 10.69 2.64
N LYS A 144 -10.25 10.61 3.19
CA LYS A 144 -11.50 10.94 2.51
C LYS A 144 -12.46 11.61 3.47
N HIS A 145 -13.12 12.68 3.03
CA HIS A 145 -14.19 13.32 3.80
C HIS A 145 -15.36 12.36 4.04
N GLY A 146 -15.93 12.41 5.24
CA GLY A 146 -16.99 11.49 5.68
C GLY A 146 -16.51 10.08 6.04
N VAL A 147 -15.21 9.80 5.96
CA VAL A 147 -14.62 8.50 6.33
C VAL A 147 -13.59 8.65 7.46
N ASN A 148 -12.61 9.53 7.29
CA ASN A 148 -11.51 9.69 8.25
C ASN A 148 -10.87 11.09 8.24
N ALA A 149 -11.36 12.04 7.42
CA ALA A 149 -10.75 13.37 7.31
C ALA A 149 -11.05 14.24 8.51
N ASP A 150 -12.28 14.23 8.99
CA ASP A 150 -12.80 15.20 9.95
C ASP A 150 -13.08 14.58 11.33
N PRO A 151 -12.99 15.36 12.43
CA PRO A 151 -13.44 14.91 13.73
C PRO A 151 -14.92 14.48 13.67
N GLY A 152 -15.22 13.25 14.12
CA GLY A 152 -16.55 12.65 14.02
C GLY A 152 -16.72 11.65 12.87
N ASP A 153 -15.81 11.61 11.93
CA ASP A 153 -15.78 10.54 10.92
C ASP A 153 -15.50 9.17 11.56
N PRO A 154 -16.08 8.07 11.01
CA PRO A 154 -15.98 6.74 11.62
C PRO A 154 -14.54 6.23 11.81
N ASN A 155 -13.59 6.66 10.99
CA ASN A 155 -12.19 6.26 11.04
C ASN A 155 -11.24 7.42 11.41
N TYR A 156 -11.72 8.47 12.05
CA TYR A 156 -10.88 9.60 12.45
C TYR A 156 -9.76 9.18 13.40
N ASP A 157 -10.03 8.27 14.34
CA ASP A 157 -9.06 7.67 15.24
C ASP A 157 -7.93 6.94 14.49
N LEU A 158 -8.27 6.25 13.41
CA LEU A 158 -7.29 5.58 12.55
C LEU A 158 -6.41 6.57 11.80
N LYS A 159 -6.95 7.74 11.39
CA LYS A 159 -6.12 8.83 10.85
C LYS A 159 -5.11 9.33 11.89
N GLN A 160 -5.51 9.52 13.14
CA GLN A 160 -4.59 9.94 14.20
C GLN A 160 -3.48 8.90 14.40
N LEU A 161 -3.84 7.62 14.42
CA LEU A 161 -2.87 6.53 14.53
C LEU A 161 -1.95 6.45 13.29
N ALA A 162 -2.46 6.72 12.09
CA ALA A 162 -1.68 6.81 10.87
C ALA A 162 -0.62 7.91 10.93
N LEU A 163 -1.01 9.10 11.40
CA LEU A 163 -0.09 10.22 11.57
C LEU A 163 0.97 9.93 12.65
N GLU A 164 0.59 9.32 13.76
CA GLU A 164 1.53 8.87 14.78
C GLU A 164 2.53 7.85 14.20
N CYS A 165 2.05 6.88 13.43
CA CYS A 165 2.89 5.90 12.75
C CYS A 165 3.86 6.59 11.79
N ALA A 166 3.39 7.55 11.00
CA ALA A 166 4.22 8.30 10.06
C ALA A 166 5.35 9.07 10.74
N THR A 167 5.08 9.70 11.89
CA THR A 167 6.11 10.42 12.65
C THR A 167 7.19 9.51 13.22
N LYS A 168 6.84 8.26 13.56
CA LYS A 168 7.77 7.29 14.16
C LYS A 168 8.53 6.46 13.12
N ARG A 169 7.90 6.17 11.98
CA ARG A 169 8.39 5.19 11.00
C ARG A 169 8.43 5.68 9.55
N MET A 170 8.15 6.97 9.32
CA MET A 170 8.07 7.61 7.99
C MET A 170 7.01 7.01 7.06
N TYR A 171 6.16 6.15 7.55
CA TYR A 171 5.01 5.54 6.87
C TYR A 171 3.80 5.56 7.80
N PRO A 172 2.57 5.66 7.26
CA PRO A 172 2.19 5.60 5.84
C PRO A 172 2.46 6.89 5.07
N ASP A 173 2.61 6.76 3.74
CA ASP A 173 2.33 7.88 2.84
C ASP A 173 0.85 8.22 2.90
N VAL A 174 0.53 9.50 2.88
CA VAL A 174 -0.86 9.97 2.93
C VAL A 174 -1.27 10.50 1.55
N ILE A 175 -2.43 10.03 1.06
CA ILE A 175 -3.04 10.52 -0.16
C ILE A 175 -4.46 11.01 0.11
N PHE A 176 -4.91 12.02 -0.65
CA PHE A 176 -6.25 12.60 -0.53
C PHE A 176 -7.13 12.08 -1.67
N TYR A 177 -8.20 11.39 -1.31
CA TYR A 177 -9.13 10.76 -2.25
C TYR A 177 -9.64 11.75 -3.30
N GLU A 178 -10.15 12.89 -2.84
CA GLU A 178 -10.75 13.91 -3.70
C GLU A 178 -9.74 14.50 -4.70
N ASN A 179 -8.49 14.67 -4.28
CA ASN A 179 -7.44 15.18 -5.16
C ASN A 179 -7.08 14.16 -6.25
N ILE A 180 -7.02 12.87 -5.89
CA ILE A 180 -6.77 11.81 -6.88
C ILE A 180 -7.90 11.77 -7.91
N VAL A 181 -9.16 11.74 -7.45
CA VAL A 181 -10.33 11.72 -8.34
C VAL A 181 -10.36 12.96 -9.25
N LYS A 182 -10.05 14.15 -8.70
CA LYS A 182 -9.98 15.40 -9.49
C LYS A 182 -8.93 15.35 -10.60
N ILE A 183 -7.79 14.72 -10.36
CA ILE A 183 -6.67 14.66 -11.30
C ILE A 183 -6.86 13.54 -12.32
N THR A 184 -7.35 12.38 -11.90
CA THR A 184 -7.35 11.15 -12.71
C THR A 184 -8.75 10.69 -13.15
N GLY A 185 -9.82 11.40 -12.73
CA GLY A 185 -11.20 11.06 -13.05
C GLY A 185 -11.82 9.97 -12.16
N SER A 186 -11.00 9.11 -11.54
CA SER A 186 -11.45 8.06 -10.61
C SER A 186 -10.42 7.87 -9.51
N PHE A 187 -10.82 7.24 -8.38
CA PHE A 187 -9.85 6.91 -7.34
C PHE A 187 -8.94 5.78 -7.78
N LYS A 188 -7.64 5.98 -7.57
CA LYS A 188 -6.60 4.99 -7.89
C LYS A 188 -5.60 4.92 -6.75
N ALA A 189 -5.32 3.70 -6.31
CA ALA A 189 -4.21 3.48 -5.38
C ALA A 189 -2.87 3.58 -6.12
N PRO A 190 -1.86 4.22 -5.54
CA PRO A 190 -0.53 4.24 -6.11
C PRO A 190 0.09 2.83 -6.06
N MET A 191 0.89 2.52 -7.08
CA MET A 191 1.61 1.26 -7.20
C MET A 191 3.12 1.50 -7.06
N GLY A 192 3.82 0.61 -6.37
CA GLY A 192 5.27 0.66 -6.21
C GLY A 192 5.74 1.97 -5.58
N CYS A 193 6.55 2.74 -6.33
CA CYS A 193 7.12 4.01 -5.88
C CYS A 193 6.19 5.22 -6.14
N ARG A 194 4.87 5.08 -5.97
CA ARG A 194 3.83 6.12 -6.16
C ARG A 194 3.44 6.36 -7.62
N SER A 195 3.60 5.38 -8.49
CA SER A 195 3.05 5.45 -9.84
C SER A 195 1.54 5.23 -9.81
N PHE A 196 0.79 6.14 -10.42
CA PHE A 196 -0.64 5.97 -10.65
C PHE A 196 -0.83 5.43 -12.07
N LEU A 197 -1.36 4.21 -12.19
CA LEU A 197 -1.78 3.70 -13.49
C LEU A 197 -3.08 4.39 -13.88
N GLN A 198 -3.15 4.89 -15.10
CA GLN A 198 -4.39 5.47 -15.63
C GLN A 198 -5.50 4.43 -15.66
N GLY A 199 -6.78 4.86 -15.56
CA GLY A 199 -7.94 4.03 -15.83
C GLY A 199 -7.84 3.45 -17.24
N TRP A 200 -8.43 2.30 -17.42
CA TRP A 200 -8.53 1.66 -18.74
C TRP A 200 -10.01 1.38 -18.99
N ILE A 201 -10.51 1.93 -20.09
CA ILE A 201 -11.87 1.64 -20.53
C ILE A 201 -11.80 0.38 -21.38
N ASP A 202 -12.47 -0.67 -20.91
CA ASP A 202 -12.58 -1.92 -21.67
C ASP A 202 -13.37 -1.66 -22.95
N PRO A 203 -12.76 -1.83 -24.14
CA PRO A 203 -13.42 -1.55 -25.40
C PRO A 203 -14.61 -2.48 -25.67
N ALA A 204 -14.66 -3.65 -25.05
CA ALA A 204 -15.76 -4.59 -25.20
C ALA A 204 -17.00 -4.22 -24.37
N THR A 205 -16.81 -3.64 -23.19
CA THR A 205 -17.90 -3.34 -22.25
C THR A 205 -18.16 -1.85 -22.05
N GLY A 206 -17.25 -0.97 -22.48
CA GLY A 206 -17.28 0.47 -22.24
C GLY A 206 -17.13 0.88 -20.77
N LYS A 207 -16.76 -0.06 -19.89
CA LYS A 207 -16.62 0.19 -18.45
C LYS A 207 -15.19 0.52 -18.09
N ASP A 208 -15.02 1.42 -17.12
CA ASP A 208 -13.72 1.65 -16.47
C ASP A 208 -13.34 0.42 -15.64
N VAL A 209 -12.14 -0.10 -15.89
CA VAL A 209 -11.59 -1.27 -15.21
C VAL A 209 -10.34 -0.81 -14.44
N GLU A 210 -10.43 -0.85 -13.14
CA GLU A 210 -9.34 -0.46 -12.24
C GLU A 210 -8.41 -1.64 -11.92
N ASP A 211 -8.92 -2.86 -11.96
CA ASP A 211 -8.19 -4.09 -11.67
C ASP A 211 -7.38 -4.61 -12.86
N GLY A 212 -6.35 -5.42 -12.55
CA GLY A 212 -5.54 -6.09 -13.56
C GLY A 212 -4.73 -5.14 -14.44
N ARG A 213 -4.37 -3.96 -13.90
CA ARG A 213 -3.45 -3.01 -14.55
C ARG A 213 -2.01 -3.43 -14.26
N MET A 214 -1.13 -3.23 -15.23
CA MET A 214 0.26 -3.65 -15.12
C MET A 214 1.20 -2.61 -15.74
N ASN A 215 2.32 -2.37 -15.07
CA ASN A 215 3.48 -1.70 -15.65
C ASN A 215 4.49 -2.77 -16.06
N LEU A 216 4.78 -2.88 -17.34
CA LEU A 216 5.70 -3.89 -17.90
C LEU A 216 7.16 -3.60 -17.57
N GLY A 217 7.46 -2.43 -17.06
CA GLY A 217 8.76 -2.05 -16.56
C GLY A 217 9.15 -0.60 -16.78
N VAL A 218 10.30 -0.27 -16.22
CA VAL A 218 10.86 1.08 -16.23
C VAL A 218 12.22 1.07 -16.88
N VAL A 219 12.54 2.10 -17.67
CA VAL A 219 13.90 2.46 -18.09
C VAL A 219 14.19 3.82 -17.49
N THR A 220 15.30 3.95 -16.75
CA THR A 220 15.63 5.19 -16.03
C THR A 220 16.85 5.85 -16.67
N VAL A 221 16.73 7.14 -16.99
CA VAL A 221 17.79 7.98 -17.54
C VAL A 221 18.62 8.58 -16.40
N ASN A 222 19.93 8.42 -16.45
CA ASN A 222 20.87 9.02 -15.51
C ASN A 222 21.24 10.42 -16.00
N VAL A 223 20.48 11.42 -15.58
CA VAL A 223 20.64 12.80 -16.03
C VAL A 223 21.96 13.45 -15.54
N PRO A 224 22.44 13.18 -14.31
CA PRO A 224 23.75 13.68 -13.86
C PRO A 224 24.89 13.25 -14.77
N ARG A 225 24.87 11.99 -15.22
CA ARG A 225 25.91 11.51 -16.13
C ARG A 225 25.92 12.28 -17.45
N ILE A 226 24.76 12.57 -18.00
CA ILE A 226 24.61 13.39 -19.22
C ILE A 226 25.19 14.80 -18.98
N ALA A 227 24.85 15.41 -17.85
CA ALA A 227 25.35 16.72 -17.48
C ALA A 227 26.88 16.75 -17.33
N LEU A 228 27.47 15.72 -16.73
CA LEU A 228 28.94 15.60 -16.62
C LEU A 228 29.59 15.36 -17.99
N GLU A 229 29.03 14.50 -18.83
CA GLU A 229 29.53 14.22 -20.19
C GLU A 229 29.41 15.44 -21.12
N SER A 230 28.54 16.41 -20.81
CA SER A 230 28.42 17.65 -21.57
C SER A 230 29.55 18.66 -21.30
N HIS A 231 30.31 18.48 -20.20
CA HIS A 231 31.38 19.39 -19.76
C HIS A 231 30.94 20.86 -19.60
N GLY A 232 29.70 21.08 -19.15
CA GLY A 232 29.13 22.42 -18.93
C GLY A 232 28.54 23.10 -20.19
N ASP A 233 28.58 22.43 -21.34
CA ASP A 233 27.94 22.86 -22.58
C ASP A 233 26.50 22.37 -22.64
N LYS A 234 25.54 23.31 -22.67
CA LYS A 234 24.10 23.00 -22.69
C LYS A 234 23.63 22.42 -24.02
N ASP A 235 24.18 22.85 -25.15
CA ASP A 235 23.80 22.32 -26.45
C ASP A 235 24.26 20.86 -26.59
N ARG A 236 25.46 20.59 -26.10
CA ARG A 236 25.97 19.23 -25.98
C ARG A 236 25.16 18.37 -25.01
N PHE A 237 24.70 18.95 -23.89
CA PHE A 237 23.82 18.25 -22.95
C PHE A 237 22.54 17.77 -23.64
N TRP A 238 21.85 18.64 -24.36
CA TRP A 238 20.61 18.28 -25.03
C TRP A 238 20.85 17.25 -26.15
N LYS A 239 21.92 17.37 -26.89
CA LYS A 239 22.28 16.37 -27.91
C LYS A 239 22.46 14.96 -27.26
N ILE A 240 23.23 14.86 -26.18
CA ILE A 240 23.43 13.59 -25.46
C ILE A 240 22.12 13.12 -24.85
N PHE A 241 21.32 14.03 -24.31
CA PHE A 241 20.02 13.71 -23.72
C PHE A 241 19.09 13.05 -24.76
N ASP A 242 18.96 13.65 -25.93
CA ASP A 242 18.13 13.11 -27.02
C ASP A 242 18.61 11.73 -27.48
N GLU A 243 19.92 11.55 -27.62
CA GLU A 243 20.51 10.23 -27.95
C GLU A 243 20.18 9.18 -26.87
N ARG A 244 20.26 9.50 -25.59
CA ARG A 244 19.91 8.59 -24.48
C ARG A 244 18.41 8.32 -24.42
N MET A 245 17.58 9.32 -24.70
CA MET A 245 16.13 9.17 -24.79
C MET A 245 15.73 8.23 -25.92
N ALA A 246 16.35 8.34 -27.08
CA ALA A 246 16.12 7.42 -28.20
C ALA A 246 16.48 5.97 -27.83
N VAL A 247 17.60 5.74 -27.16
CA VAL A 247 17.99 4.41 -26.67
C VAL A 247 17.01 3.90 -25.61
N ALA A 248 16.57 4.74 -24.67
CA ALA A 248 15.58 4.38 -23.66
C ALA A 248 14.24 3.98 -24.29
N HIS A 249 13.80 4.72 -25.31
CA HIS A 249 12.59 4.39 -26.08
C HIS A 249 12.72 3.01 -26.76
N GLN A 250 13.83 2.75 -27.45
CA GLN A 250 14.11 1.44 -28.08
C GLN A 250 14.10 0.30 -27.05
N ALA A 251 14.69 0.52 -25.87
CA ALA A 251 14.69 -0.47 -24.80
C ALA A 251 13.28 -0.78 -24.27
N LEU A 252 12.42 0.24 -24.15
CA LEU A 252 11.01 0.04 -23.78
C LEU A 252 10.24 -0.70 -24.85
N GLN A 253 10.41 -0.36 -26.13
CA GLN A 253 9.78 -1.07 -27.26
C GLN A 253 10.21 -2.55 -27.31
N PHE A 254 11.50 -2.83 -27.12
CA PHE A 254 12.00 -4.19 -27.03
C PHE A 254 11.36 -4.96 -25.88
N ARG A 255 11.21 -4.35 -24.70
CA ARG A 255 10.54 -4.96 -23.56
C ARG A 255 9.07 -5.28 -23.85
N ILE A 256 8.33 -4.36 -24.44
CA ILE A 256 6.93 -4.58 -24.86
C ILE A 256 6.86 -5.80 -25.79
N MET A 257 7.70 -5.85 -26.81
CA MET A 257 7.76 -6.95 -27.77
C MET A 257 8.02 -8.29 -27.07
N ARG A 258 8.99 -8.32 -26.15
CA ARG A 258 9.32 -9.56 -25.38
C ARG A 258 8.17 -9.99 -24.47
N CYS A 259 7.50 -9.07 -23.81
CA CYS A 259 6.33 -9.39 -22.98
C CYS A 259 5.18 -9.96 -23.81
N LYS A 260 4.90 -9.39 -24.98
CA LYS A 260 3.85 -9.87 -25.90
C LYS A 260 4.10 -11.28 -26.44
N GLN A 261 5.37 -11.67 -26.58
CA GLN A 261 5.78 -13.00 -27.03
C GLN A 261 5.79 -14.05 -25.91
N ALA A 262 5.58 -13.65 -24.65
CA ALA A 262 5.58 -14.58 -23.54
C ALA A 262 4.40 -15.56 -23.61
N ALA A 263 4.65 -16.83 -23.30
CA ALA A 263 3.59 -17.83 -23.16
C ALA A 263 3.06 -17.84 -21.72
N PRO A 264 1.76 -18.12 -21.50
CA PRO A 264 1.17 -18.19 -20.17
C PRO A 264 1.88 -19.17 -19.22
N VAL A 265 2.51 -20.21 -19.78
CA VAL A 265 3.27 -21.21 -19.01
C VAL A 265 4.60 -20.68 -18.47
N ASN A 266 5.12 -19.55 -18.97
CA ASN A 266 6.35 -18.94 -18.46
C ASN A 266 6.16 -18.35 -17.05
N ALA A 267 4.93 -17.90 -16.70
CA ALA A 267 4.58 -17.45 -15.37
C ALA A 267 3.14 -17.90 -15.02
N PRO A 268 2.95 -19.20 -14.74
CA PRO A 268 1.61 -19.78 -14.62
C PRO A 268 0.80 -19.19 -13.47
N THR A 269 1.40 -18.89 -12.35
CA THR A 269 0.71 -18.23 -11.22
C THR A 269 0.10 -16.89 -11.64
N LEU A 270 0.86 -16.11 -12.42
CA LEU A 270 0.45 -14.80 -12.88
C LEU A 270 -0.64 -14.91 -13.97
N PHE A 271 -0.39 -15.70 -15.01
CA PHE A 271 -1.20 -15.67 -16.22
C PHE A 271 -2.27 -16.74 -16.33
N ARG A 272 -2.14 -17.87 -15.60
CA ARG A 272 -3.08 -19.01 -15.70
C ARG A 272 -3.93 -19.19 -14.45
N PHE A 273 -3.38 -18.95 -13.26
CA PHE A 273 -4.02 -19.32 -11.99
C PHE A 273 -4.70 -18.14 -11.29
N GLY A 274 -4.74 -16.99 -11.93
CA GLY A 274 -5.61 -15.86 -11.56
C GLY A 274 -4.97 -14.77 -10.72
N ALA A 275 -3.63 -14.78 -10.54
CA ALA A 275 -2.98 -13.64 -9.88
C ALA A 275 -3.13 -12.36 -10.73
N PHE A 276 -3.08 -12.48 -12.08
CA PHE A 276 -3.34 -11.40 -13.01
C PHE A 276 -4.34 -11.79 -14.11
N GLY A 277 -4.27 -13.00 -14.62
CA GLY A 277 -5.15 -13.53 -15.65
C GLY A 277 -5.49 -15.00 -15.44
N ARG A 278 -6.42 -15.52 -16.27
CA ARG A 278 -6.83 -16.92 -16.29
C ARG A 278 -6.78 -17.46 -17.72
N LEU A 279 -5.60 -17.36 -18.33
CA LEU A 279 -5.35 -17.79 -19.69
C LEU A 279 -5.21 -19.31 -19.79
N GLY A 280 -5.66 -19.87 -20.90
CA GLY A 280 -5.32 -21.25 -21.30
C GLY A 280 -3.83 -21.39 -21.61
N ALA A 281 -3.33 -22.63 -21.68
CA ALA A 281 -1.92 -22.88 -21.93
C ALA A 281 -1.44 -22.35 -23.30
N ASN A 282 -2.33 -22.34 -24.29
CA ASN A 282 -2.04 -21.95 -25.68
C ASN A 282 -2.54 -20.54 -26.02
N ASP A 283 -3.08 -19.80 -25.05
CA ASP A 283 -3.51 -18.43 -25.26
C ASP A 283 -2.29 -17.50 -25.43
N SER A 284 -2.54 -16.31 -25.98
CA SER A 284 -1.52 -15.27 -26.07
C SER A 284 -1.59 -14.35 -24.85
N VAL A 285 -0.45 -14.12 -24.20
CA VAL A 285 -0.34 -13.13 -23.12
C VAL A 285 -0.62 -11.71 -23.63
N ASP A 286 -0.42 -11.46 -24.92
CA ASP A 286 -0.71 -10.15 -25.52
C ASP A 286 -2.14 -9.66 -25.28
N GLN A 287 -3.12 -10.55 -25.20
CA GLN A 287 -4.51 -10.16 -24.91
C GLN A 287 -4.68 -9.42 -23.56
N LEU A 288 -3.75 -9.58 -22.63
CA LEU A 288 -3.74 -8.87 -21.33
C LEU A 288 -3.09 -7.49 -21.42
N PHE A 289 -2.40 -7.17 -22.51
CA PHE A 289 -1.58 -5.96 -22.63
C PHE A 289 -2.03 -5.02 -23.74
N ARG A 290 -2.90 -5.49 -24.65
CA ARG A 290 -3.41 -4.68 -25.77
C ARG A 290 -4.36 -3.57 -25.29
N ASP A 291 -4.69 -2.67 -26.18
CA ASP A 291 -5.67 -1.59 -26.00
C ASP A 291 -5.30 -0.68 -24.79
N GLU A 292 -4.00 -0.41 -24.62
CA GLU A 292 -3.45 0.44 -23.56
C GLU A 292 -3.69 -0.07 -22.13
N ARG A 293 -4.07 -1.34 -21.99
CA ARG A 293 -4.29 -1.94 -20.66
C ARG A 293 -3.02 -2.03 -19.82
N ALA A 294 -1.87 -2.25 -20.45
CA ALA A 294 -0.57 -2.21 -19.80
C ALA A 294 0.20 -0.94 -20.14
N THR A 295 1.07 -0.51 -19.26
CA THR A 295 1.93 0.66 -19.42
C THR A 295 3.40 0.29 -19.35
N VAL A 296 4.25 1.18 -19.84
CA VAL A 296 5.68 1.23 -19.53
C VAL A 296 6.03 2.60 -19.01
N SER A 297 7.09 2.69 -18.22
CA SER A 297 7.50 3.96 -17.64
C SER A 297 8.91 4.34 -18.09
N LEU A 298 9.07 5.62 -18.45
CA LEU A 298 10.36 6.25 -18.58
C LEU A 298 10.62 7.05 -17.29
N GLY A 299 11.68 6.70 -16.59
CA GLY A 299 12.10 7.38 -15.37
C GLY A 299 13.33 8.23 -15.57
N TYR A 300 13.60 9.11 -14.64
CA TYR A 300 14.85 9.87 -14.56
C TYR A 300 15.29 9.99 -13.10
N ILE A 301 16.59 10.17 -12.90
CA ILE A 301 17.18 10.41 -11.57
C ILE A 301 18.15 11.59 -11.65
N GLY A 302 18.38 12.21 -10.49
CA GLY A 302 19.48 13.15 -10.30
C GLY A 302 19.29 14.52 -10.93
N LEU A 303 18.04 15.01 -10.97
CA LEU A 303 17.73 16.33 -11.54
C LEU A 303 18.46 17.47 -10.81
N TYR A 304 18.55 17.36 -9.46
CA TYR A 304 19.30 18.33 -8.66
C TYR A 304 20.79 18.35 -9.04
N GLU A 305 21.41 17.19 -9.10
CA GLU A 305 22.83 17.04 -9.42
C GLU A 305 23.12 17.51 -10.85
N ALA A 306 22.28 17.15 -11.80
CA ALA A 306 22.44 17.58 -13.19
C ALA A 306 22.36 19.12 -13.32
N THR A 307 21.37 19.72 -12.68
CA THR A 307 21.23 21.19 -12.66
C THR A 307 22.41 21.86 -11.95
N SER A 308 22.93 21.24 -10.89
CA SER A 308 24.09 21.74 -10.16
C SER A 308 25.37 21.79 -10.98
N VAL A 309 25.50 20.99 -12.03
CA VAL A 309 26.64 21.06 -12.97
C VAL A 309 26.68 22.39 -13.69
N PHE A 310 25.53 22.94 -14.02
CA PHE A 310 25.40 24.19 -14.80
C PHE A 310 25.24 25.44 -13.96
N TYR A 311 24.59 25.32 -12.79
CA TYR A 311 24.22 26.48 -11.94
C TYR A 311 24.82 26.43 -10.54
N GLY A 312 25.67 25.44 -10.24
CA GLY A 312 26.26 25.27 -8.92
C GLY A 312 25.32 24.66 -7.91
N LYS A 313 25.86 24.16 -6.79
CA LYS A 313 25.08 23.42 -5.75
C LYS A 313 24.05 24.27 -5.01
N ASN A 314 24.08 25.59 -5.21
CA ASN A 314 23.25 26.53 -4.46
C ASN A 314 22.00 27.00 -5.21
N TRP A 315 21.72 26.43 -6.38
CA TRP A 315 20.57 26.82 -7.18
C TRP A 315 19.21 26.52 -6.50
N MET A 316 19.21 25.63 -5.51
CA MET A 316 18.03 25.29 -4.71
C MET A 316 18.40 25.45 -3.22
N ARG A 317 18.09 26.61 -2.63
CA ARG A 317 18.35 26.93 -1.21
C ARG A 317 17.09 27.39 -0.50
N ASP A 318 17.16 27.45 0.84
CA ASP A 318 16.09 27.78 1.78
C ASP A 318 15.39 29.14 1.53
N HIS A 319 15.99 30.03 0.76
CA HIS A 319 15.46 31.37 0.47
C HIS A 319 14.96 31.57 -0.97
N GLY A 320 14.81 30.49 -1.72
CA GLY A 320 14.34 30.54 -3.10
C GLY A 320 15.25 29.81 -4.07
N TRP A 321 14.69 29.49 -5.22
CA TRP A 321 15.38 28.79 -6.28
C TRP A 321 15.98 29.83 -7.25
N ASP A 322 17.18 29.56 -7.76
CA ASP A 322 17.69 30.26 -8.91
C ASP A 322 16.71 30.11 -10.08
N PRO A 323 16.14 31.20 -10.65
CA PRO A 323 15.14 31.11 -11.68
C PRO A 323 15.60 30.35 -12.94
N GLN A 324 16.85 30.52 -13.35
CA GLN A 324 17.41 29.85 -14.51
C GLN A 324 17.67 28.36 -14.25
N GLY A 325 18.17 28.03 -13.04
CA GLY A 325 18.33 26.64 -12.60
C GLY A 325 17.00 25.90 -12.51
N LYS A 326 15.96 26.57 -11.99
CA LYS A 326 14.61 26.05 -11.94
C LYS A 326 14.04 25.82 -13.34
N GLU A 327 14.20 26.79 -14.26
CA GLU A 327 13.72 26.67 -15.63
C GLU A 327 14.41 25.52 -16.36
N PHE A 328 15.73 25.40 -16.23
CA PHE A 328 16.50 24.30 -16.80
C PHE A 328 16.05 22.96 -16.25
N ALA A 329 15.87 22.82 -14.93
CA ALA A 329 15.36 21.60 -14.32
C ALA A 329 13.97 21.22 -14.85
N LEU A 330 13.07 22.20 -15.00
CA LEU A 330 11.75 22.00 -15.57
C LEU A 330 11.79 21.63 -17.06
N SER A 331 12.74 22.15 -17.82
CA SER A 331 12.86 21.80 -19.25
C SER A 331 13.28 20.34 -19.50
N ILE A 332 14.01 19.75 -18.56
CA ILE A 332 14.36 18.31 -18.60
C ILE A 332 13.15 17.42 -18.38
N VAL A 333 12.15 17.87 -17.62
CA VAL A 333 10.97 17.09 -17.25
C VAL A 333 9.82 17.27 -18.25
N LYS A 334 9.79 18.39 -18.96
CA LYS A 334 8.80 18.68 -20.01
C LYS A 334 9.11 17.95 -21.30
#